data_720c933895e715f802f22b0586c04ae2
#
_entry.id   720c933895e715f802f22b0586c04ae2
#
_cell.length_a   1.000
_cell.length_b   1.000
_cell.length_c   1.000
_cell.angle_alpha   90.00
_cell.angle_beta   90.00
_cell.angle_gamma   90.00
#
_symmetry.space_group_name_H-M   'P 1'
#
loop_
_entity.id
_entity.type
_entity.pdbx_description
1 polymer ?
#
loop_
_entity_poly.entity_id
_entity_poly.type
_entity_poly.pdbx_seq_one_letter_code
_entity_poly.pdbx_strand_id
1 'polypeptide(L)'
;RFVLFANEENGLRGGTKYAQEAKEKNENHVMAMESDGGAEYPRGFVCGMTKEQFTKVQGWTKYFEPFDAAKFTFSEGGGGGADIGPLQTNFKTAQFGLNTTGQRYFDVHHAASDVFEKVNAQELNLCAVVMTTMVYLVDKYGL
;
A
#
# COMPACT_ATOMS: atom_id res chain seq x y z
N ARG A 1 4.29 11.88 -3.44
CA ARG A 1 5.31 12.04 -2.37
C ARG A 1 5.56 10.69 -1.70
N PHE A 2 6.77 10.49 -1.16
CA PHE A 2 7.12 9.36 -0.31
C PHE A 2 7.08 9.83 1.15
N VAL A 3 6.51 9.02 2.03
CA VAL A 3 6.37 9.33 3.45
C VAL A 3 6.83 8.12 4.25
N LEU A 4 7.70 8.35 5.23
CA LEU A 4 8.08 7.38 6.25
C LEU A 4 7.32 7.78 7.52
N PHE A 5 6.29 7.03 7.85
CA PHE A 5 5.47 7.32 9.02
C PHE A 5 6.19 6.92 10.31
N ALA A 6 5.99 7.70 11.34
CA ALA A 6 6.56 7.43 12.65
C ALA A 6 5.44 7.07 13.64
N ASN A 7 5.76 6.22 14.60
CA ASN A 7 4.88 5.92 15.72
C ASN A 7 3.57 5.19 15.35
N GLU A 8 3.63 4.33 14.33
CA GLU A 8 2.49 3.49 13.96
C GLU A 8 2.08 2.62 15.15
N GLU A 9 3.02 1.87 15.71
CA GLU A 9 2.84 0.93 16.83
C GLU A 9 2.33 1.57 18.15
N ASN A 10 2.40 2.87 18.25
CA ASN A 10 1.94 3.62 19.42
C ASN A 10 0.66 4.44 19.14
N GLY A 11 -0.21 3.94 18.27
CA GLY A 11 -1.52 4.51 17.96
C GLY A 11 -1.55 5.39 16.73
N LEU A 12 -0.85 5.00 15.66
CA LEU A 12 -0.93 5.62 14.31
C LEU A 12 -0.65 7.13 14.30
N ARG A 13 0.23 7.60 15.18
CA ARG A 13 0.40 9.05 15.41
C ARG A 13 0.89 9.78 14.16
N GLY A 14 1.82 9.18 13.41
CA GLY A 14 2.35 9.75 12.17
C GLY A 14 1.28 9.87 11.09
N GLY A 15 0.58 8.79 10.79
CA GLY A 15 -0.50 8.76 9.79
C GLY A 15 -1.65 9.69 10.14
N THR A 16 -2.08 9.70 11.41
CA THR A 16 -3.13 10.60 11.91
C THR A 16 -2.73 12.06 11.76
N LYS A 17 -1.51 12.43 12.18
CA LYS A 17 -1.02 13.80 12.08
C LYS A 17 -0.88 14.25 10.62
N TYR A 18 -0.37 13.37 9.76
CA TYR A 18 -0.26 13.64 8.32
C TYR A 18 -1.64 13.94 7.70
N ALA A 19 -2.64 13.11 7.97
CA ALA A 19 -3.98 13.30 7.45
C ALA A 19 -4.66 14.57 7.99
N GLN A 20 -4.42 14.92 9.26
CA GLN A 20 -4.88 16.18 9.84
C GLN A 20 -4.27 17.38 9.12
N GLU A 21 -2.95 17.42 8.93
CA GLU A 21 -2.27 18.51 8.23
C GLU A 21 -2.69 18.61 6.77
N ALA A 22 -2.87 17.48 6.10
CA ALA A 22 -3.38 17.46 4.72
C ALA A 22 -4.76 18.11 4.63
N LYS A 23 -5.63 17.84 5.62
CA LYS A 23 -6.96 18.45 5.70
C LYS A 23 -6.87 19.97 5.96
N GLU A 24 -6.03 20.40 6.89
CA GLU A 24 -5.80 21.83 7.19
C GLU A 24 -5.28 22.61 5.97
N LYS A 25 -4.42 21.94 5.16
CA LYS A 25 -3.85 22.50 3.92
C LYS A 25 -4.73 22.31 2.70
N ASN A 26 -5.90 21.70 2.85
CA ASN A 26 -6.81 21.36 1.75
C ASN A 26 -6.13 20.58 0.61
N GLU A 27 -5.25 19.62 0.97
CA GLU A 27 -4.54 18.77 0.00
C GLU A 27 -5.50 17.71 -0.57
N ASN A 28 -5.35 17.43 -1.86
CA ASN A 28 -6.05 16.34 -2.54
C ASN A 28 -5.10 15.15 -2.78
N HIS A 29 -5.47 13.98 -2.27
CA HIS A 29 -4.76 12.74 -2.47
C HIS A 29 -5.52 11.86 -3.47
N VAL A 30 -5.00 11.73 -4.69
CA VAL A 30 -5.62 10.89 -5.74
C VAL A 30 -5.65 9.43 -5.33
N MET A 31 -4.55 8.98 -4.72
CA MET A 31 -4.40 7.64 -4.14
C MET A 31 -3.43 7.68 -2.97
N ALA A 32 -3.49 6.66 -2.13
CA ALA A 32 -2.47 6.34 -1.14
C ALA A 32 -2.07 4.87 -1.27
N MET A 33 -0.79 4.58 -1.06
CA MET A 33 -0.26 3.23 -1.16
C MET A 33 0.70 2.97 -0.01
N GLU A 34 0.57 1.78 0.60
CA GLU A 34 1.41 1.38 1.72
C GLU A 34 2.04 0.02 1.46
N SER A 35 3.29 -0.13 1.90
CA SER A 35 3.99 -1.39 1.98
C SER A 35 4.45 -1.58 3.43
N ASP A 36 3.70 -2.36 4.18
CA ASP A 36 3.90 -2.59 5.61
C ASP A 36 4.41 -4.01 5.92
N GLY A 37 3.92 -5.00 5.21
CA GLY A 37 4.21 -6.43 5.45
C GLY A 37 5.60 -6.91 5.03
N GLY A 38 6.60 -6.02 4.93
CA GLY A 38 7.97 -6.36 4.56
C GLY A 38 8.19 -6.57 3.06
N ALA A 39 9.44 -6.84 2.70
CA ALA A 39 9.89 -7.01 1.32
C ALA A 39 10.02 -8.49 0.98
N GLU A 40 8.91 -9.20 0.91
CA GLU A 40 8.81 -10.53 0.31
C GLU A 40 8.25 -10.45 -1.11
N TYR A 41 8.16 -11.58 -1.83
CA TYR A 41 7.61 -11.57 -3.18
C TYR A 41 6.21 -10.94 -3.21
N PRO A 42 5.98 -9.91 -4.06
CA PRO A 42 4.67 -9.29 -4.19
C PRO A 42 3.66 -10.28 -4.76
N ARG A 43 2.40 -10.17 -4.34
CA ARG A 43 1.28 -10.99 -4.82
C ARG A 43 0.15 -10.15 -5.40
N GLY A 44 0.14 -8.85 -5.13
CA GLY A 44 -0.87 -7.92 -5.61
C GLY A 44 -1.21 -6.88 -4.57
N PHE A 45 -2.50 -6.50 -4.51
CA PHE A 45 -2.93 -5.42 -3.63
C PHE A 45 -4.24 -5.73 -2.92
N VAL A 46 -4.37 -5.26 -1.69
CA VAL A 46 -5.66 -5.00 -1.07
C VAL A 46 -6.09 -3.58 -1.46
N CYS A 47 -7.27 -3.46 -2.06
CA CYS A 47 -7.75 -2.22 -2.67
C CYS A 47 -8.93 -1.65 -1.87
N GLY A 48 -8.66 -0.64 -1.04
CA GLY A 48 -9.67 0.09 -0.26
C GLY A 48 -10.26 1.24 -1.08
N MET A 49 -11.38 1.01 -1.76
CA MET A 49 -11.94 1.98 -2.70
C MET A 49 -13.42 1.69 -3.01
N THR A 50 -14.05 2.48 -3.89
CA THR A 50 -15.41 2.18 -4.37
C THR A 50 -15.42 0.98 -5.32
N LYS A 51 -16.59 0.37 -5.53
CA LYS A 51 -16.75 -0.76 -6.48
C LYS A 51 -16.41 -0.35 -7.91
N GLU A 52 -16.77 0.88 -8.31
CA GLU A 52 -16.48 1.41 -9.64
C GLU A 52 -14.98 1.51 -9.85
N GLN A 53 -14.26 2.08 -8.89
CA GLN A 53 -12.79 2.17 -8.91
C GLN A 53 -12.16 0.79 -8.94
N PHE A 54 -12.63 -0.14 -8.11
CA PHE A 54 -12.11 -1.51 -8.09
C PHE A 54 -12.33 -2.24 -9.41
N THR A 55 -13.50 -2.10 -10.04
CA THR A 55 -13.77 -2.70 -11.36
C THR A 55 -12.78 -2.21 -12.41
N LYS A 56 -12.46 -0.91 -12.39
CA LYS A 56 -11.45 -0.32 -13.27
C LYS A 56 -10.06 -0.90 -13.00
N VAL A 57 -9.64 -0.89 -11.74
CA VAL A 57 -8.33 -1.40 -11.29
C VAL A 57 -8.20 -2.89 -11.58
N GLN A 58 -9.25 -3.68 -11.42
CA GLN A 58 -9.26 -5.11 -11.72
C GLN A 58 -8.94 -5.37 -13.21
N GLY A 59 -9.32 -4.49 -14.11
CA GLY A 59 -8.94 -4.56 -15.52
C GLY A 59 -7.45 -4.41 -15.80
N TRP A 60 -6.68 -3.99 -14.80
CA TRP A 60 -5.22 -3.81 -14.90
C TRP A 60 -4.42 -5.03 -14.44
N THR A 61 -5.03 -6.07 -13.87
CA THR A 61 -4.35 -7.27 -13.35
C THR A 61 -3.40 -7.90 -14.37
N LYS A 62 -3.76 -7.87 -15.66
CA LYS A 62 -2.92 -8.36 -16.77
C LYS A 62 -1.51 -7.75 -16.82
N TYR A 63 -1.32 -6.53 -16.33
CA TYR A 63 -0.01 -5.88 -16.27
C TYR A 63 0.86 -6.38 -15.12
N PHE A 64 0.26 -7.10 -14.16
CA PHE A 64 0.91 -7.63 -12.97
C PHE A 64 1.16 -9.15 -13.06
N GLU A 65 0.54 -9.84 -14.03
CA GLU A 65 0.75 -11.27 -14.26
C GLU A 65 2.24 -11.63 -14.44
N PRO A 66 3.07 -10.86 -15.18
CA PRO A 66 4.49 -11.18 -15.35
C PRO A 66 5.29 -11.18 -14.04
N PHE A 67 4.77 -10.56 -12.98
CA PHE A 67 5.39 -10.47 -11.66
C PHE A 67 4.74 -11.40 -10.63
N ASP A 68 3.78 -12.25 -11.06
CA ASP A 68 2.94 -13.08 -10.18
C ASP A 68 2.22 -12.24 -9.08
N ALA A 69 1.88 -10.99 -9.42
CA ALA A 69 1.30 -9.99 -8.51
C ALA A 69 -0.11 -9.53 -8.92
N ALA A 70 -0.86 -10.39 -9.61
CA ALA A 70 -2.18 -10.07 -10.15
C ALA A 70 -3.34 -10.33 -9.16
N LYS A 71 -3.05 -10.66 -7.89
CA LYS A 71 -4.08 -10.91 -6.89
C LYS A 71 -4.55 -9.59 -6.27
N PHE A 72 -5.65 -9.05 -6.79
CA PHE A 72 -6.29 -7.85 -6.24
C PHE A 72 -7.50 -8.24 -5.42
N THR A 73 -7.58 -7.72 -4.20
CA THR A 73 -8.67 -8.00 -3.26
C THR A 73 -9.41 -6.70 -2.96
N PHE A 74 -10.71 -6.70 -3.16
CA PHE A 74 -11.57 -5.57 -2.82
C PHE A 74 -11.78 -5.46 -1.31
N SER A 75 -11.71 -4.26 -0.80
CA SER A 75 -12.11 -3.92 0.56
C SER A 75 -12.90 -2.62 0.56
N GLU A 76 -14.13 -2.68 1.06
CA GLU A 76 -14.97 -1.49 1.17
C GLU A 76 -14.54 -0.65 2.39
N GLY A 77 -14.13 0.58 2.13
CA GLY A 77 -13.87 1.55 3.20
C GLY A 77 -12.56 1.38 3.96
N GLY A 78 -11.56 0.68 3.39
CA GLY A 78 -10.25 0.55 4.02
C GLY A 78 -9.43 -0.60 3.46
N GLY A 79 -8.39 -1.05 4.18
CA GLY A 79 -7.59 -2.22 3.80
C GLY A 79 -6.33 -1.94 3.01
N GLY A 80 -5.99 -0.68 2.78
CA GLY A 80 -4.75 -0.31 2.09
C GLY A 80 -3.51 -0.31 2.99
N GLY A 81 -3.72 -0.23 4.31
CA GLY A 81 -2.67 -0.15 5.33
C GLY A 81 -3.09 0.72 6.51
N ALA A 82 -2.37 0.60 7.61
CA ALA A 82 -2.70 1.28 8.87
C ALA A 82 -2.37 2.79 8.80
N ASP A 83 -1.20 3.13 8.30
CA ASP A 83 -0.71 4.51 8.25
C ASP A 83 -1.48 5.41 7.27
N ILE A 84 -1.94 4.85 6.15
CA ILE A 84 -2.75 5.56 5.16
C ILE A 84 -4.26 5.52 5.47
N GLY A 85 -4.69 4.70 6.42
CA GLY A 85 -6.09 4.58 6.85
C GLY A 85 -6.77 5.91 7.13
N PRO A 86 -6.14 6.86 7.86
CA PRO A 86 -6.70 8.18 8.11
C PRO A 86 -7.02 9.01 6.85
N LEU A 87 -6.31 8.80 5.74
CA LEU A 87 -6.60 9.47 4.48
C LEU A 87 -7.92 8.98 3.87
N GLN A 88 -8.19 7.69 3.94
CA GLN A 88 -9.47 7.13 3.49
C GLN A 88 -10.61 7.67 4.34
N THR A 89 -10.45 7.68 5.66
CA THR A 89 -11.47 8.18 6.59
C THR A 89 -11.81 9.64 6.33
N ASN A 90 -10.80 10.49 6.15
CA ASN A 90 -10.97 11.94 6.05
C ASN A 90 -11.32 12.43 4.63
N PHE A 91 -10.84 11.74 3.57
CA PHE A 91 -10.93 12.23 2.20
C PHE A 91 -11.54 11.22 1.22
N LYS A 92 -11.84 10.00 1.67
CA LYS A 92 -12.23 8.88 0.80
C LYS A 92 -11.17 8.54 -0.26
N THR A 93 -9.90 8.83 0.04
CA THR A 93 -8.77 8.51 -0.82
C THR A 93 -8.74 7.01 -1.10
N ALA A 94 -8.64 6.64 -2.37
CA ALA A 94 -8.46 5.25 -2.77
C ALA A 94 -7.12 4.71 -2.25
N GLN A 95 -7.14 3.52 -1.69
CA GLN A 95 -5.98 2.92 -1.02
C GLN A 95 -5.53 1.63 -1.70
N PHE A 96 -4.22 1.41 -1.69
CA PHE A 96 -3.60 0.17 -2.14
C PHE A 96 -2.60 -0.31 -1.09
N GLY A 97 -2.90 -1.42 -0.43
CA GLY A 97 -1.95 -2.12 0.45
C GLY A 97 -1.21 -3.18 -0.36
N LEU A 98 0.13 -3.11 -0.40
CA LEU A 98 0.92 -4.14 -1.07
C LEU A 98 0.78 -5.45 -0.30
N ASN A 99 0.36 -6.50 -1.01
CA ASN A 99 0.27 -7.84 -0.48
C ASN A 99 1.48 -8.67 -0.95
N THR A 100 2.17 -9.29 -0.02
CA THR A 100 3.34 -10.14 -0.27
C THR A 100 3.03 -11.60 0.08
N THR A 101 4.00 -12.51 -0.10
CA THR A 101 3.83 -13.91 0.29
C THR A 101 3.57 -14.09 1.78
N GLY A 102 4.16 -13.26 2.63
CA GLY A 102 3.97 -13.29 4.09
C GLY A 102 4.49 -14.54 4.79
N GLN A 103 5.20 -15.43 4.10
CA GLN A 103 5.60 -16.74 4.65
C GLN A 103 6.64 -16.61 5.75
N ARG A 104 7.52 -15.61 5.65
CA ARG A 104 8.60 -15.33 6.62
C ARG A 104 8.28 -14.18 7.57
N TYR A 105 7.11 -13.60 7.44
CA TYR A 105 6.70 -12.41 8.21
C TYR A 105 6.87 -12.65 9.72
N PHE A 106 6.31 -13.73 10.23
CA PHE A 106 6.36 -14.05 11.65
C PHE A 106 7.71 -14.61 12.15
N ASP A 107 8.67 -14.85 11.25
CA ASP A 107 10.03 -15.25 11.64
C ASP A 107 10.82 -14.06 12.24
N VAL A 108 10.41 -12.84 11.89
CA VAL A 108 11.10 -11.62 12.30
C VAL A 108 10.19 -10.55 12.91
N HIS A 109 8.87 -10.62 12.67
CA HIS A 109 7.90 -9.63 13.12
C HIS A 109 8.00 -9.35 14.62
N HIS A 110 8.23 -8.08 14.99
CA HIS A 110 8.44 -7.60 16.36
C HIS A 110 9.56 -8.33 17.12
N ALA A 111 10.54 -8.88 16.44
CA ALA A 111 11.67 -9.59 17.02
C ALA A 111 12.99 -8.83 16.84
N ALA A 112 13.95 -9.06 17.72
CA ALA A 112 15.30 -8.50 17.60
C ALA A 112 16.04 -8.97 16.33
N SER A 113 15.56 -10.03 15.69
CA SER A 113 16.05 -10.54 14.40
C SER A 113 15.51 -9.80 13.19
N ASP A 114 14.60 -8.84 13.36
CA ASP A 114 14.11 -7.98 12.28
C ASP A 114 15.14 -6.88 11.99
N VAL A 115 16.10 -7.22 11.18
CA VAL A 115 17.24 -6.38 10.81
C VAL A 115 17.36 -6.29 9.29
N PHE A 116 17.99 -5.22 8.80
CA PHE A 116 18.10 -4.94 7.37
C PHE A 116 18.69 -6.09 6.56
N GLU A 117 19.60 -6.86 7.14
CA GLU A 117 20.26 -8.03 6.53
C GLU A 117 19.28 -9.17 6.19
N LYS A 118 18.07 -9.15 6.74
CA LYS A 118 17.00 -10.09 6.39
C LYS A 118 16.23 -9.70 5.13
N VAL A 119 16.36 -8.45 4.68
CA VAL A 119 15.70 -7.98 3.48
C VAL A 119 16.39 -8.53 2.23
N ASN A 120 15.63 -9.22 1.41
CA ASN A 120 16.14 -9.70 0.12
C ASN A 120 16.02 -8.56 -0.93
N ALA A 121 17.16 -8.15 -1.48
CA ALA A 121 17.22 -7.04 -2.44
C ALA A 121 16.39 -7.29 -3.71
N GLN A 122 16.32 -8.53 -4.19
CA GLN A 122 15.53 -8.87 -5.38
C GLN A 122 14.03 -8.76 -5.10
N GLU A 123 13.59 -9.26 -3.97
CA GLU A 123 12.19 -9.18 -3.54
C GLU A 123 11.75 -7.73 -3.32
N LEU A 124 12.61 -6.93 -2.66
CA LEU A 124 12.39 -5.49 -2.49
C LEU A 124 12.26 -4.76 -3.83
N ASN A 125 13.14 -5.06 -4.79
CA ASN A 125 13.07 -4.48 -6.13
C ASN A 125 11.78 -4.88 -6.86
N LEU A 126 11.31 -6.12 -6.73
CA LEU A 126 10.04 -6.56 -7.30
C LEU A 126 8.86 -5.83 -6.68
N CYS A 127 8.85 -5.63 -5.36
CA CYS A 127 7.84 -4.80 -4.69
C CYS A 127 7.83 -3.37 -5.25
N ALA A 128 9.01 -2.76 -5.41
CA ALA A 128 9.13 -1.42 -5.98
C ALA A 128 8.60 -1.35 -7.42
N VAL A 129 8.90 -2.35 -8.26
CA VAL A 129 8.38 -2.44 -9.63
C VAL A 129 6.86 -2.53 -9.64
N VAL A 130 6.28 -3.41 -8.83
CA VAL A 130 4.84 -3.62 -8.74
C VAL A 130 4.13 -2.34 -8.25
N MET A 131 4.63 -1.70 -7.21
CA MET A 131 4.11 -0.44 -6.70
C MET A 131 4.20 0.69 -7.75
N THR A 132 5.36 0.82 -8.42
CA THR A 132 5.56 1.82 -9.47
C THR A 132 4.63 1.60 -10.66
N THR A 133 4.39 0.35 -11.04
CA THR A 133 3.43 -0.02 -12.09
C THR A 133 2.03 0.47 -11.73
N MET A 134 1.59 0.27 -10.50
CA MET A 134 0.28 0.76 -10.04
C MET A 134 0.19 2.29 -10.08
N VAL A 135 1.21 2.98 -9.56
CA VAL A 135 1.29 4.45 -9.63
C VAL A 135 1.18 4.96 -11.06
N TYR A 136 1.94 4.34 -11.98
CA TYR A 136 1.90 4.69 -13.40
C TYR A 136 0.51 4.49 -14.03
N LEU A 137 -0.17 3.39 -13.70
CA LEU A 137 -1.50 3.11 -14.23
C LEU A 137 -2.55 4.09 -13.71
N VAL A 138 -2.48 4.45 -12.44
CA VAL A 138 -3.37 5.46 -11.85
C VAL A 138 -3.09 6.84 -12.46
N ASP A 139 -1.84 7.24 -12.63
CA ASP A 139 -1.46 8.51 -13.25
C ASP A 139 -1.96 8.59 -14.71
N LYS A 140 -1.80 7.51 -15.46
CA LYS A 140 -2.15 7.47 -16.89
C LYS A 140 -3.66 7.38 -17.14
N TYR A 141 -4.39 6.63 -16.33
CA TYR A 141 -5.79 6.29 -16.61
C TYR A 141 -6.78 6.86 -15.60
N GLY A 142 -6.31 7.41 -14.49
CA GLY A 142 -7.13 7.84 -13.36
C GLY A 142 -7.75 6.67 -12.58
N LEU A 143 -8.50 7.00 -11.54
CA LEU A 143 -9.31 6.05 -10.76
C LEU A 143 -10.80 6.36 -10.91
#